data_bf550e3c798095e33dd9b3ad62f0da10
#
_entry.id   bf550e3c798095e33dd9b3ad62f0da10
#
_cell.length_a   1.000
_cell.length_b   1.000
_cell.length_c   1.000
_cell.angle_alpha   90.00
_cell.angle_beta   90.00
_cell.angle_gamma   90.00
#
_symmetry.space_group_name_H-M   'P 1'
#
loop_
_entity.id
_entity.type
_entity.pdbx_description
1 polymer ?
#
loop_
_entity_poly.entity_id
_entity_poly.type
_entity_poly.pdbx_seq_one_letter_code
_entity_poly.pdbx_strand_id
1 'polypeptide(L)'
;MGFSSIANPEAFENDPTLAWGFYGHRLLSYRNTQPHQGFNLLKKLGERFTLGSFIFTSNVDGQFQKAGFDPLRIYECHGSIHTLQCAKPDDCCRNTWLAIDEQPVIDIDACELTSALPKCLYCGGLARPNILMFDDWFWQARPYQQQKKRLEQWLTQVEAPLVIEIGAGVAIPTVRHFSERVANNGERL
;
A
#
# COMPACT_ATOMS: atom_id res chain seq x y z
N MET A 1 -21.90 0.13 7.11
CA MET A 1 -20.90 1.23 6.99
C MET A 1 -20.29 1.17 5.59
N GLY A 2 -20.16 2.31 4.89
CA GLY A 2 -19.53 2.35 3.55
C GLY A 2 -18.01 2.27 3.63
N PHE A 3 -17.37 1.77 2.55
CA PHE A 3 -15.90 1.67 2.51
C PHE A 3 -15.20 3.03 2.73
N SER A 4 -15.71 4.10 2.12
CA SER A 4 -15.14 5.44 2.26
C SER A 4 -15.20 6.00 3.68
N SER A 5 -16.19 5.60 4.49
CA SER A 5 -16.30 6.06 5.88
C SER A 5 -15.33 5.38 6.84
N ILE A 6 -14.90 4.15 6.55
CA ILE A 6 -13.89 3.45 7.37
C ILE A 6 -12.47 3.67 6.84
N ALA A 7 -12.31 3.91 5.53
CA ALA A 7 -11.03 4.21 4.90
C ALA A 7 -10.73 5.74 4.92
N ASN A 8 -10.85 6.34 6.09
CA ASN A 8 -10.67 7.76 6.36
C ASN A 8 -9.93 7.90 7.72
N PRO A 9 -8.99 8.85 7.87
CA PRO A 9 -8.31 9.10 9.14
C PRO A 9 -9.23 9.38 10.33
N GLU A 10 -10.35 10.05 10.10
CA GLU A 10 -11.36 10.34 11.14
C GLU A 10 -11.93 9.08 11.80
N ALA A 11 -11.95 7.94 11.10
CA ALA A 11 -12.39 6.67 11.69
C ALA A 11 -11.51 6.28 12.89
N PHE A 12 -10.19 6.55 12.81
CA PHE A 12 -9.26 6.30 13.92
C PHE A 12 -9.41 7.27 15.08
N GLU A 13 -9.97 8.45 14.85
CA GLU A 13 -10.25 9.44 15.90
C GLU A 13 -11.58 9.15 16.60
N ASN A 14 -12.61 8.84 15.82
CA ASN A 14 -13.97 8.64 16.30
C ASN A 14 -14.16 7.26 16.97
N ASP A 15 -13.66 6.20 16.33
CA ASP A 15 -13.73 4.82 16.85
C ASP A 15 -12.48 4.03 16.44
N PRO A 16 -11.38 4.17 17.20
CA PRO A 16 -10.14 3.47 16.89
C PRO A 16 -10.26 1.96 16.98
N THR A 17 -11.18 1.44 17.78
CA THR A 17 -11.43 0.00 17.98
C THR A 17 -12.03 -0.60 16.72
N LEU A 18 -13.04 0.04 16.16
CA LEU A 18 -13.65 -0.36 14.89
C LEU A 18 -12.70 -0.17 13.71
N ALA A 19 -11.98 0.97 13.66
CA ALA A 19 -11.00 1.22 12.59
C ALA A 19 -9.90 0.15 12.59
N TRP A 20 -9.36 -0.19 13.74
CA TRP A 20 -8.38 -1.27 13.87
C TRP A 20 -8.99 -2.68 13.72
N GLY A 21 -10.27 -2.86 14.02
CA GLY A 21 -11.02 -4.08 13.67
C GLY A 21 -10.95 -4.34 12.18
N PHE A 22 -11.30 -3.32 11.38
CA PHE A 22 -11.24 -3.38 9.92
C PHE A 22 -9.84 -3.57 9.36
N TYR A 23 -8.87 -2.74 9.76
CA TYR A 23 -7.50 -2.81 9.24
C TYR A 23 -6.70 -3.96 9.82
N GLY A 24 -6.90 -4.30 11.08
CA GLY A 24 -6.25 -5.45 11.72
C GLY A 24 -6.67 -6.78 11.10
N HIS A 25 -7.97 -6.95 10.82
CA HIS A 25 -8.46 -8.11 10.06
C HIS A 25 -7.78 -8.21 8.68
N ARG A 26 -7.65 -7.10 7.94
CA ARG A 26 -6.95 -7.08 6.65
C ARG A 26 -5.47 -7.41 6.79
N LEU A 27 -4.79 -6.84 7.78
CA LEU A 27 -3.38 -7.10 8.05
C LEU A 27 -3.13 -8.60 8.24
N LEU A 28 -3.95 -9.27 9.07
CA LEU A 28 -3.87 -10.71 9.30
C LEU A 28 -4.21 -11.50 8.03
N SER A 29 -5.28 -11.14 7.34
CA SER A 29 -5.70 -11.79 6.10
C SER A 29 -4.59 -11.74 5.05
N TYR A 30 -3.99 -10.57 4.80
CA TYR A 30 -2.92 -10.41 3.81
C TYR A 30 -1.64 -11.15 4.20
N ARG A 31 -1.32 -11.20 5.50
CA ARG A 31 -0.20 -12.01 6.01
C ARG A 31 -0.41 -13.51 5.78
N ASN A 32 -1.64 -14.00 5.92
CA ASN A 32 -1.96 -15.41 5.78
C ASN A 32 -2.20 -15.83 4.32
N THR A 33 -2.60 -14.91 3.45
CA THR A 33 -2.86 -15.19 2.03
C THR A 33 -1.55 -15.48 1.29
N GLN A 34 -1.53 -16.57 0.51
CA GLN A 34 -0.43 -16.86 -0.41
C GLN A 34 -0.71 -16.27 -1.78
N PRO A 35 0.32 -15.67 -2.43
CA PRO A 35 0.18 -15.19 -3.80
C PRO A 35 -0.19 -16.34 -4.74
N HIS A 36 -1.19 -16.12 -5.59
CA HIS A 36 -1.61 -17.11 -6.58
C HIS A 36 -0.63 -17.21 -7.75
N GLN A 37 -0.78 -18.24 -8.59
CA GLN A 37 0.15 -18.52 -9.71
C GLN A 37 0.32 -17.36 -10.70
N GLY A 38 -0.65 -16.45 -10.83
CA GLY A 38 -0.56 -15.27 -11.68
C GLY A 38 0.65 -14.40 -11.38
N PHE A 39 1.03 -14.26 -10.11
CA PHE A 39 2.26 -13.53 -9.73
C PHE A 39 3.52 -14.18 -10.32
N ASN A 40 3.61 -15.50 -10.27
CA ASN A 40 4.73 -16.24 -10.86
C ASN A 40 4.79 -16.09 -12.40
N LEU A 41 3.63 -16.06 -13.06
CA LEU A 41 3.55 -15.84 -14.51
C LEU A 41 4.04 -14.45 -14.88
N LEU A 42 3.61 -13.42 -14.17
CA LEU A 42 4.07 -12.05 -14.38
C LEU A 42 5.58 -11.90 -14.13
N LYS A 43 6.10 -12.54 -13.07
CA LYS A 43 7.54 -12.53 -12.77
C LYS A 43 8.34 -13.15 -13.90
N LYS A 44 7.97 -14.36 -14.34
CA LYS A 44 8.62 -15.05 -15.47
C LYS A 44 8.52 -14.24 -16.77
N LEU A 45 7.40 -13.54 -16.99
CA LEU A 45 7.28 -12.66 -18.14
C LEU A 45 8.25 -11.49 -18.05
N GLY A 46 8.34 -10.84 -16.88
CA GLY A 46 9.29 -9.75 -16.65
C GLY A 46 10.74 -10.15 -16.86
N GLU A 47 11.13 -11.38 -16.48
CA GLU A 47 12.49 -11.93 -16.66
C GLU A 47 12.90 -12.08 -18.14
N ARG A 48 11.96 -12.04 -19.08
CA ARG A 48 12.23 -12.12 -20.51
C ARG A 48 12.67 -10.81 -21.15
N PHE A 49 12.53 -9.68 -20.44
CA PHE A 49 12.90 -8.37 -20.92
C PHE A 49 14.26 -7.94 -20.35
N THR A 50 15.08 -7.29 -21.16
CA THR A 50 16.44 -6.87 -20.80
C THR A 50 16.47 -5.98 -19.54
N LEU A 51 15.50 -5.07 -19.41
CA LEU A 51 15.39 -4.17 -18.25
C LEU A 51 14.47 -4.73 -17.15
N GLY A 52 14.00 -5.97 -17.29
CA GLY A 52 13.08 -6.60 -16.36
C GLY A 52 11.69 -5.96 -16.37
N SER A 53 11.02 -6.02 -15.23
CA SER A 53 9.70 -5.41 -15.02
C SER A 53 9.74 -4.45 -13.83
N PHE A 54 8.78 -3.53 -13.79
CA PHE A 54 8.51 -2.69 -12.64
C PHE A 54 7.02 -2.77 -12.30
N ILE A 55 6.70 -2.86 -11.02
CA ILE A 55 5.33 -2.96 -10.51
C ILE A 55 4.88 -1.59 -10.03
N PHE A 56 3.76 -1.11 -10.58
CA PHE A 56 3.01 0.02 -10.05
C PHE A 56 1.69 -0.52 -9.48
N THR A 57 1.46 -0.37 -8.19
CA THR A 57 0.27 -0.92 -7.55
C THR A 57 -0.38 0.06 -6.58
N SER A 58 -1.72 0.07 -6.56
CA SER A 58 -2.53 0.70 -5.53
C SER A 58 -2.93 -0.27 -4.41
N ASN A 59 -2.60 -1.56 -4.55
CA ASN A 59 -2.77 -2.53 -3.48
C ASN A 59 -1.80 -2.23 -2.33
N VAL A 60 -2.26 -2.46 -1.11
CA VAL A 60 -1.52 -2.19 0.13
C VAL A 60 -1.13 -3.48 0.85
N ASP A 61 -1.29 -4.62 0.19
CA ASP A 61 -1.29 -5.97 0.76
C ASP A 61 0.10 -6.63 0.82
N GLY A 62 1.11 -6.08 0.14
CA GLY A 62 2.46 -6.63 0.09
C GLY A 62 2.59 -7.95 -0.70
N GLN A 63 1.59 -8.34 -1.51
CA GLN A 63 1.61 -9.64 -2.20
C GLN A 63 2.69 -9.74 -3.28
N PHE A 64 3.08 -8.65 -3.92
CA PHE A 64 4.20 -8.66 -4.87
C PHE A 64 5.53 -8.98 -4.18
N GLN A 65 5.79 -8.37 -3.01
CA GLN A 65 6.97 -8.67 -2.20
C GLN A 65 6.96 -10.14 -1.75
N LYS A 66 5.79 -10.62 -1.29
CA LYS A 66 5.60 -12.01 -0.86
C LYS A 66 5.77 -13.02 -2.01
N ALA A 67 5.42 -12.64 -3.22
CA ALA A 67 5.66 -13.43 -4.44
C ALA A 67 7.13 -13.41 -4.92
N GLY A 68 8.00 -12.68 -4.24
CA GLY A 68 9.43 -12.61 -4.52
C GLY A 68 9.79 -11.71 -5.71
N PHE A 69 8.98 -10.67 -5.98
CA PHE A 69 9.42 -9.57 -6.83
C PHE A 69 10.49 -8.74 -6.11
N ASP A 70 11.40 -8.14 -6.88
CA ASP A 70 12.42 -7.24 -6.32
C ASP A 70 11.75 -6.02 -5.66
N PRO A 71 11.92 -5.80 -4.34
CA PRO A 71 11.33 -4.66 -3.65
C PRO A 71 11.77 -3.30 -4.20
N LEU A 72 12.92 -3.24 -4.88
CA LEU A 72 13.40 -2.02 -5.54
C LEU A 72 12.65 -1.74 -6.85
N ARG A 73 11.89 -2.70 -7.35
CA ARG A 73 11.09 -2.65 -8.56
C ARG A 73 9.57 -2.61 -8.29
N ILE A 74 9.19 -2.18 -7.09
CA ILE A 74 7.78 -2.03 -6.69
C ILE A 74 7.55 -0.59 -6.25
N TYR A 75 6.45 0.00 -6.73
CA TYR A 75 5.91 1.26 -6.23
C TYR A 75 4.47 1.06 -5.75
N GLU A 76 4.28 1.16 -4.44
CA GLU A 76 3.00 1.09 -3.74
C GLU A 76 2.43 2.51 -3.60
N CYS A 77 1.68 2.96 -4.60
CA CYS A 77 1.26 4.36 -4.69
C CYS A 77 0.25 4.80 -3.63
N HIS A 78 -0.39 3.87 -2.95
CA HIS A 78 -1.28 4.13 -1.82
C HIS A 78 -0.71 3.65 -0.48
N GLY A 79 0.58 3.38 -0.41
CA GLY A 79 1.22 2.93 0.82
C GLY A 79 1.09 1.43 1.09
N SER A 80 1.32 1.03 2.33
CA SER A 80 1.32 -0.38 2.74
C SER A 80 0.69 -0.58 4.11
N ILE A 81 -0.12 -1.63 4.25
CA ILE A 81 -0.67 -2.04 5.55
C ILE A 81 0.41 -2.57 6.50
N HIS A 82 1.55 -3.00 5.95
CA HIS A 82 2.69 -3.50 6.71
C HIS A 82 3.59 -2.41 7.29
N THR A 83 3.21 -1.14 7.07
CA THR A 83 3.90 0.04 7.62
C THR A 83 2.92 0.86 8.43
N LEU A 84 3.36 1.37 9.58
CA LEU A 84 2.58 2.22 10.47
C LEU A 84 3.10 3.64 10.48
N GLN A 85 2.22 4.56 10.86
CA GLN A 85 2.50 5.96 11.17
C GLN A 85 1.74 6.38 12.45
N CYS A 86 2.12 7.51 13.03
CA CYS A 86 1.31 8.16 14.07
C CYS A 86 -0.03 8.61 13.50
N ALA A 87 -1.12 8.41 14.23
CA ALA A 87 -2.45 8.89 13.82
C ALA A 87 -2.52 10.42 13.84
N LYS A 88 -1.74 11.09 14.75
CA LYS A 88 -1.62 12.54 14.88
C LYS A 88 -0.17 13.00 14.67
N PRO A 89 0.35 12.99 13.44
CA PRO A 89 1.78 13.24 13.20
C PRO A 89 2.21 14.68 13.47
N ASP A 90 1.30 15.65 13.41
CA ASP A 90 1.62 17.06 13.72
C ASP A 90 1.90 17.27 15.22
N ASP A 91 1.31 16.44 16.08
CA ASP A 91 1.56 16.44 17.53
C ASP A 91 2.77 15.60 17.94
N CYS A 92 3.42 14.91 17.01
CA CYS A 92 4.47 13.93 17.32
C CYS A 92 5.61 13.96 16.32
N CYS A 93 5.50 13.12 15.28
CA CYS A 93 6.55 12.89 14.29
C CYS A 93 5.94 12.44 12.96
N ARG A 94 6.70 12.62 11.89
CA ARG A 94 6.34 12.16 10.53
C ARG A 94 7.11 10.90 10.12
N ASN A 95 7.48 10.08 11.12
CA ASN A 95 8.19 8.83 10.88
C ASN A 95 7.19 7.68 10.61
N THR A 96 7.70 6.68 9.91
CA THR A 96 7.00 5.41 9.67
C THR A 96 7.86 4.27 10.20
N TRP A 97 7.23 3.14 10.54
CA TRP A 97 7.90 1.93 10.98
C TRP A 97 7.14 0.69 10.51
N LEU A 98 7.80 -0.46 10.53
CA LEU A 98 7.17 -1.72 10.10
C LEU A 98 6.22 -2.25 11.17
N ALA A 99 5.08 -2.79 10.74
CA ALA A 99 4.06 -3.41 11.61
C ALA A 99 4.42 -4.86 12.00
N ILE A 100 5.71 -5.20 12.13
CA ILE A 100 6.16 -6.60 12.32
C ILE A 100 5.58 -7.19 13.60
N ASP A 101 5.59 -6.42 14.68
CA ASP A 101 5.18 -6.88 16.02
C ASP A 101 3.67 -6.78 16.25
N GLU A 102 2.94 -6.19 15.32
CA GLU A 102 1.49 -6.04 15.46
C GLU A 102 0.79 -7.38 15.22
N GLN A 103 0.10 -7.85 16.25
CA GLN A 103 -0.70 -9.07 16.25
C GLN A 103 -2.12 -8.75 16.76
N PRO A 104 -2.93 -8.04 15.95
CA PRO A 104 -4.27 -7.63 16.38
C PRO A 104 -5.17 -8.85 16.59
N VAL A 105 -5.93 -8.87 17.69
CA VAL A 105 -6.99 -9.86 17.93
C VAL A 105 -8.32 -9.19 17.61
N ILE A 106 -9.07 -9.78 16.69
CA ILE A 106 -10.28 -9.18 16.11
C ILE A 106 -11.50 -10.04 16.47
N ASP A 107 -12.53 -9.42 17.02
CA ASP A 107 -13.89 -9.96 16.98
C ASP A 107 -14.45 -9.73 15.57
N ILE A 108 -14.61 -10.83 14.82
CA ILE A 108 -15.03 -10.80 13.41
C ILE A 108 -16.49 -10.38 13.30
N ASP A 109 -17.34 -10.80 14.23
CA ASP A 109 -18.78 -10.53 14.20
C ASP A 109 -19.08 -9.06 14.49
N ALA A 110 -18.37 -8.48 15.48
CA ALA A 110 -18.46 -7.07 15.79
C ALA A 110 -17.59 -6.19 14.86
N CYS A 111 -16.62 -6.77 14.15
CA CYS A 111 -15.58 -6.05 13.41
C CYS A 111 -14.75 -5.13 14.32
N GLU A 112 -14.44 -5.55 15.53
CA GLU A 112 -13.76 -4.76 16.54
C GLU A 112 -12.43 -5.37 16.96
N LEU A 113 -11.44 -4.50 17.23
CA LEU A 113 -10.20 -4.90 17.87
C LEU A 113 -10.46 -5.21 19.36
N THR A 114 -10.07 -6.41 19.78
CA THR A 114 -10.18 -6.85 21.19
C THR A 114 -8.84 -6.86 21.94
N SER A 115 -7.72 -6.79 21.21
CA SER A 115 -6.40 -6.57 21.79
C SER A 115 -6.14 -5.08 22.06
N ALA A 116 -4.98 -4.76 22.66
CA ALA A 116 -4.58 -3.38 22.87
C ALA A 116 -4.43 -2.64 21.52
N LEU A 117 -4.82 -1.36 21.49
CA LEU A 117 -4.63 -0.48 20.34
C LEU A 117 -3.14 -0.29 20.06
N PRO A 118 -2.69 -0.45 18.81
CA PRO A 118 -1.32 -0.16 18.41
C PRO A 118 -0.90 1.27 18.72
N LYS A 119 0.33 1.40 19.23
CA LYS A 119 0.86 2.69 19.71
C LYS A 119 2.00 3.19 18.85
N CYS A 120 2.04 4.50 18.69
CA CYS A 120 3.16 5.17 18.07
C CYS A 120 4.44 4.94 18.89
N LEU A 121 5.51 4.48 18.24
CA LEU A 121 6.80 4.20 18.87
C LEU A 121 7.48 5.47 19.45
N TYR A 122 7.05 6.65 19.01
CA TYR A 122 7.70 7.92 19.37
C TYR A 122 6.96 8.69 20.47
N CYS A 123 5.62 8.72 20.41
CA CYS A 123 4.84 9.48 21.40
C CYS A 123 3.91 8.63 22.28
N GLY A 124 3.80 7.31 22.01
CA GLY A 124 2.88 6.43 22.70
C GLY A 124 1.40 6.63 22.38
N GLY A 125 1.05 7.61 21.55
CA GLY A 125 -0.31 7.82 21.07
C GLY A 125 -0.75 6.74 20.07
N LEU A 126 -1.96 6.89 19.52
CA LEU A 126 -2.50 5.92 18.55
C LEU A 126 -1.62 5.84 17.28
N ALA A 127 -1.35 4.62 16.83
CA ALA A 127 -0.79 4.34 15.52
C ALA A 127 -1.87 3.89 14.55
N ARG A 128 -1.67 4.12 13.26
CA ARG A 128 -2.51 3.62 12.18
C ARG A 128 -1.67 3.09 11.02
N PRO A 129 -2.23 2.25 10.12
CA PRO A 129 -1.54 1.84 8.90
C PRO A 129 -1.16 3.05 8.03
N ASN A 130 0.05 3.01 7.46
CA ASN A 130 0.51 4.06 6.55
C ASN A 130 -0.03 3.82 5.14
N ILE A 131 -1.33 3.89 5.02
CA ILE A 131 -2.12 3.79 3.79
C ILE A 131 -2.68 5.17 3.48
N LEU A 132 -2.63 5.59 2.21
CA LEU A 132 -3.32 6.77 1.73
C LEU A 132 -4.84 6.50 1.77
N MET A 133 -5.54 7.17 2.67
CA MET A 133 -6.97 7.08 2.86
C MET A 133 -7.70 8.23 2.17
N PHE A 134 -9.03 8.20 2.14
CA PHE A 134 -9.82 9.35 1.67
C PHE A 134 -9.61 10.53 2.62
N ASP A 135 -9.47 11.72 2.07
CA ASP A 135 -9.24 12.98 2.81
C ASP A 135 -8.04 12.96 3.77
N ASP A 136 -7.02 12.17 3.45
CA ASP A 136 -5.83 11.95 4.29
C ASP A 136 -4.71 12.95 4.01
N TRP A 137 -4.76 14.09 4.69
CA TRP A 137 -3.73 15.14 4.62
C TRP A 137 -2.46 14.80 5.42
N PHE A 138 -2.52 13.78 6.27
CA PHE A 138 -1.45 13.39 7.20
C PHE A 138 -0.71 12.11 6.80
N TRP A 139 -1.01 11.56 5.61
CA TRP A 139 -0.32 10.39 5.11
C TRP A 139 1.17 10.63 4.92
N GLN A 140 1.99 9.71 5.41
CA GLN A 140 3.44 9.81 5.31
C GLN A 140 3.95 9.22 3.99
N ALA A 141 3.99 10.05 2.96
CA ALA A 141 4.36 9.66 1.60
C ALA A 141 5.88 9.41 1.39
N ARG A 142 6.74 9.86 2.32
CA ARG A 142 8.20 9.88 2.15
C ARG A 142 8.81 8.52 1.71
N PRO A 143 8.45 7.36 2.30
CA PRO A 143 9.00 6.07 1.87
C PRO A 143 8.65 5.75 0.41
N TYR A 144 7.46 6.12 -0.02
CA TYR A 144 6.93 5.82 -1.35
C TYR A 144 7.42 6.79 -2.43
N GLN A 145 7.86 7.98 -2.06
CA GLN A 145 8.52 8.93 -2.97
C GLN A 145 9.83 8.34 -3.52
N GLN A 146 10.56 7.56 -2.73
CA GLN A 146 11.76 6.88 -3.20
C GLN A 146 11.42 5.74 -4.18
N GLN A 147 10.33 5.01 -3.93
CA GLN A 147 9.83 4.00 -4.85
C GLN A 147 9.42 4.65 -6.19
N LYS A 148 8.70 5.76 -6.14
CA LYS A 148 8.31 6.55 -7.31
C LYS A 148 9.54 7.00 -8.12
N LYS A 149 10.56 7.57 -7.48
CA LYS A 149 11.80 7.98 -8.15
C LYS A 149 12.49 6.82 -8.88
N ARG A 150 12.55 5.63 -8.28
CA ARG A 150 13.11 4.45 -8.93
C ARG A 150 12.32 4.05 -10.17
N LEU A 151 10.98 4.09 -10.11
CA LEU A 151 10.12 3.84 -11.26
C LEU A 151 10.38 4.86 -12.37
N GLU A 152 10.41 6.14 -12.05
CA GLU A 152 10.67 7.22 -13.02
C GLU A 152 12.04 7.04 -13.69
N GLN A 153 13.08 6.76 -12.90
CA GLN A 153 14.43 6.48 -13.42
C GLN A 153 14.47 5.22 -14.30
N TRP A 154 13.74 4.18 -13.97
CA TRP A 154 13.65 2.98 -14.79
C TRP A 154 12.94 3.27 -16.11
N LEU A 155 11.83 4.03 -16.08
CA LEU A 155 11.09 4.41 -17.28
C LEU A 155 11.93 5.24 -18.28
N THR A 156 12.88 6.05 -17.81
CA THR A 156 13.80 6.79 -18.73
C THR A 156 14.73 5.87 -19.54
N GLN A 157 14.90 4.63 -19.12
CA GLN A 157 15.75 3.65 -19.80
C GLN A 157 14.96 2.73 -20.75
N VAL A 158 13.63 2.76 -20.68
CA VAL A 158 12.73 1.90 -21.47
C VAL A 158 12.24 2.63 -22.71
N GLU A 159 12.64 2.16 -23.89
CA GLU A 159 12.23 2.77 -25.17
C GLU A 159 10.80 2.40 -25.56
N ALA A 160 10.38 1.14 -25.32
CA ALA A 160 9.07 0.61 -25.70
C ALA A 160 8.47 -0.22 -24.54
N PRO A 161 7.78 0.42 -23.59
CA PRO A 161 7.20 -0.29 -22.46
C PRO A 161 6.00 -1.16 -22.87
N LEU A 162 6.01 -2.44 -22.47
CA LEU A 162 4.80 -3.26 -22.45
C LEU A 162 4.05 -2.98 -21.15
N VAL A 163 2.86 -2.40 -21.23
CA VAL A 163 1.99 -2.13 -20.08
C VAL A 163 0.93 -3.22 -19.95
N ILE A 164 0.86 -3.85 -18.78
CA ILE A 164 -0.17 -4.84 -18.44
C ILE A 164 -0.96 -4.30 -17.25
N GLU A 165 -2.22 -3.96 -17.48
CA GLU A 165 -3.12 -3.48 -16.45
C GLU A 165 -4.00 -4.64 -15.94
N ILE A 166 -4.02 -4.87 -14.62
CA ILE A 166 -4.79 -5.94 -13.97
C ILE A 166 -5.56 -5.36 -12.78
N GLY A 167 -6.89 -5.52 -12.81
CA GLY A 167 -7.75 -5.14 -11.69
C GLY A 167 -7.88 -3.62 -11.45
N ALA A 168 -7.43 -2.79 -12.38
CA ALA A 168 -7.52 -1.34 -12.23
C ALA A 168 -8.99 -0.89 -12.39
N GLY A 169 -9.53 -0.36 -11.28
CA GLY A 169 -10.90 0.15 -11.22
C GLY A 169 -11.05 1.55 -11.84
N VAL A 170 -12.32 1.96 -12.02
CA VAL A 170 -12.66 3.32 -12.50
C VAL A 170 -12.97 4.28 -11.35
N ALA A 171 -13.36 3.76 -10.18
CA ALA A 171 -13.73 4.59 -9.02
C ALA A 171 -12.50 5.27 -8.36
N ILE A 172 -11.36 4.57 -8.34
CA ILE A 172 -10.06 5.11 -7.90
C ILE A 172 -9.07 4.87 -9.04
N PRO A 173 -9.00 5.74 -10.05
CA PRO A 173 -8.36 5.44 -11.32
C PRO A 173 -6.84 5.66 -11.33
N THR A 174 -6.18 5.71 -10.18
CA THR A 174 -4.74 6.01 -10.06
C THR A 174 -3.87 5.10 -10.94
N VAL A 175 -4.13 3.77 -10.91
CA VAL A 175 -3.38 2.79 -11.73
C VAL A 175 -3.70 2.98 -13.20
N ARG A 176 -4.99 3.12 -13.55
CA ARG A 176 -5.44 3.32 -14.92
C ARG A 176 -4.82 4.56 -15.56
N HIS A 177 -4.90 5.71 -14.90
CA HIS A 177 -4.29 6.94 -15.40
C HIS A 177 -2.77 6.82 -15.56
N PHE A 178 -2.12 6.04 -14.70
CA PHE A 178 -0.70 5.79 -14.84
C PHE A 178 -0.41 4.90 -16.05
N SER A 179 -1.13 3.78 -16.22
CA SER A 179 -0.93 2.85 -17.33
C SER A 179 -1.22 3.51 -18.70
N GLU A 180 -2.29 4.28 -18.80
CA GLU A 180 -2.63 5.05 -19.99
C GLU A 180 -1.54 6.07 -20.35
N ARG A 181 -1.03 6.80 -19.34
CA ARG A 181 0.06 7.77 -19.54
C ARG A 181 1.33 7.08 -20.04
N VAL A 182 1.72 5.95 -19.46
CA VAL A 182 2.92 5.22 -19.91
C VAL A 182 2.72 4.61 -21.28
N ALA A 183 1.53 4.08 -21.59
CA ALA A 183 1.22 3.50 -22.89
C ALA A 183 1.19 4.55 -24.00
N ASN A 184 0.65 5.74 -23.71
CA ASN A 184 0.51 6.83 -24.70
C ASN A 184 1.79 7.67 -24.85
N ASN A 185 2.61 7.75 -23.80
CA ASN A 185 3.87 8.49 -23.79
C ASN A 185 5.05 7.55 -24.10
N GLY A 186 4.90 6.60 -25.02
CA GLY A 186 6.06 6.05 -25.74
C GLY A 186 6.96 7.18 -26.29
N GLU A 187 6.56 8.42 -26.05
CA GLU A 187 7.23 9.69 -26.23
C GLU A 187 7.47 10.32 -24.84
N ARG A 188 8.68 10.05 -24.26
CA ARG A 188 9.38 10.83 -23.21
C ARG A 188 8.55 11.37 -22.02
N LEU A 189 8.73 10.76 -20.88
CA LEU A 189 8.64 11.44 -19.57
C LEU A 189 9.80 12.43 -19.41
#